data_9f69e145e3b6cb7e0bc1c8e7e3c1609c
#
_entry.id   9f69e145e3b6cb7e0bc1c8e7e3c1609c
#
_cell.length_a   1.000
_cell.length_b   1.000
_cell.length_c   1.000
_cell.angle_alpha   90.00
_cell.angle_beta   90.00
_cell.angle_gamma   90.00
#
_symmetry.space_group_name_H-M   'P 1'
#
loop_
_entity.id
_entity.type
_entity.pdbx_description
1 polymer ?
#
loop_
_entity_poly.entity_id
_entity_poly.type
_entity_poly.pdbx_seq_one_letter_code
_entity_poly.pdbx_strand_id
1 'polypeptide(L)'
;MRYYIIAGEASGDLHGSNLIKEIKKLDKNSEFRCWGGDLIKEQAGNLVKHYKEYSYMGFFEVFKNIIKILSNISLCKKDILNYNPDAIIYVDFPGFNMRIAKWAKSKNFINHFYISPQIWAWKESRIKTIRKVIDQMFVILPFEKEYYKRLKYEVFYVGHPLLDVLKNNERQKYKREKLIALLPGSRDQEISKILPLMLTVVKYFKDYKFIICAAPSKTKLYYEKYIKKSYCDNIEIVENQTYNILRKSSAALVTSGTATLE
;
A
#
# COMPACT_ATOMS: atom_id res chain seq x y z
N MET A 1 20.80 14.59 -3.82
CA MET A 1 19.80 15.13 -2.87
C MET A 1 19.54 14.13 -1.75
N ARG A 2 19.10 14.64 -0.59
CA ARG A 2 18.74 13.83 0.60
C ARG A 2 17.22 13.71 0.72
N TYR A 3 16.70 12.51 0.58
CA TYR A 3 15.27 12.23 0.62
C TYR A 3 14.87 11.52 1.91
N TYR A 4 13.73 11.94 2.48
CA TYR A 4 13.11 11.24 3.60
C TYR A 4 11.78 10.64 3.14
N ILE A 5 11.63 9.31 3.18
CA ILE A 5 10.45 8.62 2.63
C ILE A 5 9.68 7.93 3.75
N ILE A 6 8.35 8.10 3.75
CA ILE A 6 7.46 7.50 4.75
C ILE A 6 6.34 6.72 4.05
N ALA A 7 6.35 5.39 4.22
CA ALA A 7 5.34 4.47 3.70
C ALA A 7 4.84 3.55 4.81
N GLY A 8 3.55 3.56 5.10
CA GLY A 8 2.96 2.92 6.28
C GLY A 8 2.32 1.55 6.05
N GLU A 9 2.37 1.00 4.84
CA GLU A 9 1.70 -0.25 4.47
C GLU A 9 2.51 -1.02 3.43
N ALA A 10 2.16 -2.30 3.21
CA ALA A 10 2.83 -3.14 2.22
C ALA A 10 2.74 -2.58 0.78
N SER A 11 1.58 -2.01 0.40
CA SER A 11 1.43 -1.31 -0.89
C SER A 11 2.32 -0.08 -0.99
N GLY A 12 2.38 0.72 0.08
CA GLY A 12 3.27 1.87 0.17
C GLY A 12 4.74 1.48 0.11
N ASP A 13 5.12 0.36 0.71
CA ASP A 13 6.47 -0.21 0.63
C ASP A 13 6.86 -0.56 -0.81
N LEU A 14 5.97 -1.25 -1.53
CA LEU A 14 6.15 -1.59 -2.95
C LEU A 14 6.31 -0.32 -3.80
N HIS A 15 5.40 0.64 -3.65
CA HIS A 15 5.42 1.87 -4.46
C HIS A 15 6.59 2.78 -4.09
N GLY A 16 6.92 2.87 -2.81
CA GLY A 16 8.07 3.61 -2.32
C GLY A 16 9.40 3.03 -2.80
N SER A 17 9.54 1.71 -2.81
CA SER A 17 10.75 1.04 -3.32
C SER A 17 10.96 1.29 -4.81
N ASN A 18 9.88 1.21 -5.61
CA ASN A 18 9.94 1.52 -7.03
C ASN A 18 10.31 2.99 -7.28
N LEU A 19 9.74 3.92 -6.49
CA LEU A 19 10.08 5.34 -6.56
C LEU A 19 11.57 5.57 -6.25
N ILE A 20 12.12 4.97 -5.20
CA ILE A 20 13.55 5.06 -4.85
C ILE A 20 14.41 4.58 -6.02
N LYS A 21 14.06 3.42 -6.60
CA LYS A 21 14.78 2.86 -7.75
C LYS A 21 14.85 3.84 -8.93
N GLU A 22 13.74 4.52 -9.23
CA GLU A 22 13.71 5.49 -10.33
C GLU A 22 14.45 6.79 -9.97
N ILE A 23 14.33 7.28 -8.74
CA ILE A 23 15.11 8.45 -8.29
C ILE A 23 16.61 8.19 -8.41
N LYS A 24 17.09 7.01 -8.01
CA LYS A 24 18.52 6.64 -8.13
C LYS A 24 19.04 6.63 -9.57
N LYS A 25 18.20 6.39 -10.56
CA LYS A 25 18.59 6.48 -11.98
C LYS A 25 18.82 7.92 -12.41
N LEU A 26 18.05 8.87 -11.86
CA LEU A 26 18.08 10.28 -12.20
C LEU A 26 19.10 11.06 -11.34
N ASP A 27 19.20 10.71 -10.06
CA ASP A 27 20.12 11.32 -9.10
C ASP A 27 21.02 10.23 -8.48
N LYS A 28 22.18 10.00 -9.09
CA LYS A 28 23.13 8.97 -8.66
C LYS A 28 23.71 9.23 -7.27
N ASN A 29 23.67 10.48 -6.81
CA ASN A 29 24.15 10.89 -5.50
C ASN A 29 23.01 11.03 -4.48
N SER A 30 21.84 10.46 -4.77
CA SER A 30 20.70 10.49 -3.87
C SER A 30 20.95 9.65 -2.62
N GLU A 31 20.63 10.24 -1.47
CA GLU A 31 20.66 9.58 -0.18
C GLU A 31 19.23 9.43 0.35
N PHE A 32 18.96 8.30 0.98
CA PHE A 32 17.61 7.98 1.45
C PHE A 32 17.61 7.62 2.92
N ARG A 33 16.65 8.17 3.65
CA ARG A 33 16.29 7.75 5.01
C ARG A 33 14.81 7.43 5.04
N CYS A 34 14.44 6.21 5.46
CA CYS A 34 13.12 5.68 5.16
C CYS A 34 12.42 5.06 6.37
N TRP A 35 11.10 5.23 6.38
CA TRP A 35 10.13 4.42 7.11
C TRP A 35 9.38 3.59 6.07
N GLY A 36 9.37 2.26 6.19
CA GLY A 36 8.78 1.39 5.17
C GLY A 36 8.88 -0.07 5.55
N GLY A 37 9.08 -0.93 4.58
CA GLY A 37 9.24 -2.36 4.75
C GLY A 37 10.49 -2.92 4.08
N ASP A 38 10.47 -4.22 3.84
CA ASP A 38 11.62 -4.95 3.31
C ASP A 38 12.03 -4.49 1.90
N LEU A 39 11.05 -4.12 1.05
CA LEU A 39 11.32 -3.65 -0.31
C LEU A 39 11.99 -2.27 -0.33
N ILE A 40 11.53 -1.33 0.50
CA ILE A 40 12.20 -0.05 0.67
C ILE A 40 13.60 -0.24 1.26
N LYS A 41 13.75 -1.13 2.25
CA LYS A 41 15.05 -1.44 2.86
C LYS A 41 16.05 -1.93 1.83
N GLU A 42 15.63 -2.82 0.93
CA GLU A 42 16.48 -3.34 -0.16
C GLU A 42 16.98 -2.21 -1.06
N GLN A 43 16.12 -1.25 -1.38
CA GLN A 43 16.50 -0.13 -2.25
C GLN A 43 17.26 0.98 -1.51
N ALA A 44 16.91 1.31 -0.27
CA ALA A 44 17.49 2.41 0.50
C ALA A 44 18.74 2.02 1.31
N GLY A 45 18.95 0.72 1.54
CA GLY A 45 20.05 0.18 2.36
C GLY A 45 19.66 -0.04 3.82
N ASN A 46 18.85 0.83 4.43
CA ASN A 46 18.39 0.69 5.80
C ASN A 46 17.03 1.37 6.04
N LEU A 47 16.40 1.07 7.18
CA LEU A 47 15.17 1.70 7.64
C LEU A 47 15.38 2.33 9.01
N VAL A 48 14.69 3.44 9.25
CA VAL A 48 14.50 3.98 10.60
C VAL A 48 13.52 3.10 11.37
N LYS A 49 12.43 2.67 10.72
CA LYS A 49 11.43 1.80 11.32
C LYS A 49 10.65 1.03 10.26
N HIS A 50 10.31 -0.24 10.59
CA HIS A 50 9.50 -1.08 9.71
C HIS A 50 8.00 -0.80 9.91
N TYR A 51 7.20 -0.75 8.82
CA TYR A 51 5.78 -0.40 8.89
C TYR A 51 4.96 -1.31 9.83
N LYS A 52 5.31 -2.57 9.97
CA LYS A 52 4.67 -3.51 10.94
C LYS A 52 4.69 -3.01 12.38
N GLU A 53 5.60 -2.09 12.72
CA GLU A 53 5.77 -1.56 14.07
C GLU A 53 4.98 -0.28 14.35
N TYR A 54 4.49 0.42 13.31
CA TYR A 54 3.79 1.70 13.48
C TYR A 54 2.49 1.84 12.67
N SER A 55 2.16 0.88 11.83
CA SER A 55 0.92 0.87 11.06
C SER A 55 -0.20 0.25 11.88
N TYR A 56 -0.95 1.08 12.55
CA TYR A 56 -2.17 0.69 13.26
C TYR A 56 -3.38 1.15 12.45
N MET A 57 -4.28 0.23 12.15
CA MET A 57 -5.47 0.51 11.35
C MET A 57 -6.74 0.01 12.01
N GLY A 58 -7.82 0.77 11.75
CA GLY A 58 -9.10 0.53 12.41
C GLY A 58 -9.21 1.30 13.73
N PHE A 59 -10.44 1.71 14.02
CA PHE A 59 -10.73 2.59 15.16
C PHE A 59 -10.25 2.01 16.50
N PHE A 60 -10.45 0.72 16.70
CA PHE A 60 -10.12 0.04 17.96
C PHE A 60 -8.60 -0.12 18.15
N GLU A 61 -7.87 -0.47 17.08
CA GLU A 61 -6.41 -0.60 17.14
C GLU A 61 -5.71 0.74 17.35
N VAL A 62 -6.20 1.79 16.69
CA VAL A 62 -5.70 3.16 16.86
C VAL A 62 -5.90 3.63 18.30
N PHE A 63 -7.08 3.40 18.88
CA PHE A 63 -7.37 3.79 20.27
C PHE A 63 -6.46 3.05 21.26
N LYS A 64 -6.32 1.74 21.12
CA LYS A 64 -5.47 0.89 21.97
C LYS A 64 -3.98 1.27 21.89
N ASN A 65 -3.51 1.77 20.76
CA ASN A 65 -2.10 2.06 20.52
C ASN A 65 -1.77 3.56 20.42
N ILE A 66 -2.64 4.44 20.92
CA ILE A 66 -2.48 5.89 20.75
C ILE A 66 -1.13 6.41 21.27
N ILE A 67 -0.66 5.89 22.40
CA ILE A 67 0.63 6.27 22.99
C ILE A 67 1.79 5.87 22.06
N LYS A 68 1.74 4.68 21.47
CA LYS A 68 2.75 4.22 20.49
C LYS A 68 2.72 5.06 19.21
N ILE A 69 1.53 5.46 18.75
CA ILE A 69 1.38 6.34 17.59
C ILE A 69 2.02 7.70 17.87
N LEU A 70 1.78 8.28 19.04
CA LEU A 70 2.37 9.56 19.43
C LEU A 70 3.88 9.48 19.59
N SER A 71 4.39 8.39 20.20
CA SER A 71 5.83 8.11 20.30
C SER A 71 6.47 7.97 18.92
N ASN A 72 5.85 7.26 17.99
CA ASN A 72 6.35 7.13 16.62
C ASN A 72 6.35 8.48 15.87
N ILE A 73 5.34 9.32 16.07
CA ILE A 73 5.32 10.69 15.52
C ILE A 73 6.49 11.52 16.07
N SER A 74 6.74 11.44 17.38
CA SER A 74 7.85 12.16 18.02
C SER A 74 9.20 11.68 17.50
N LEU A 75 9.40 10.35 17.40
CA LEU A 75 10.60 9.74 16.85
C LEU A 75 10.83 10.18 15.40
N CYS A 76 9.81 10.14 14.56
CA CYS A 76 9.90 10.54 13.16
C CYS A 76 10.30 12.02 13.03
N LYS A 77 9.69 12.90 13.81
CA LYS A 77 10.04 14.34 13.83
C LYS A 77 11.49 14.59 14.23
N LYS A 78 11.96 13.93 15.31
CA LYS A 78 13.35 14.03 15.77
C LYS A 78 14.32 13.53 14.69
N ASP A 79 13.99 12.42 14.06
CA ASP A 79 14.82 11.81 13.04
C ASP A 79 14.91 12.67 11.77
N ILE A 80 13.79 13.27 11.32
CA ILE A 80 13.77 14.24 10.21
C ILE A 80 14.66 15.45 10.51
N LEU A 81 14.60 16.02 11.71
CA LEU A 81 15.47 17.14 12.11
C LEU A 81 16.95 16.77 12.06
N ASN A 82 17.31 15.60 12.58
CA ASN A 82 18.68 15.14 12.60
C ASN A 82 19.22 14.83 11.19
N TYR A 83 18.38 14.26 10.35
CA TYR A 83 18.76 13.93 8.97
C TYR A 83 18.78 15.16 8.08
N ASN A 84 17.93 16.14 8.34
CA ASN A 84 17.78 17.39 7.58
C ASN A 84 17.65 17.15 6.07
N PRO A 85 16.57 16.50 5.59
CA PRO A 85 16.38 16.17 4.18
C PRO A 85 16.08 17.40 3.32
N ASP A 86 16.46 17.35 2.05
CA ASP A 86 16.07 18.34 1.04
C ASP A 86 14.58 18.22 0.69
N ALA A 87 14.01 17.02 0.74
CA ALA A 87 12.60 16.76 0.52
C ALA A 87 12.08 15.57 1.34
N ILE A 88 10.82 15.68 1.80
CA ILE A 88 10.09 14.60 2.47
C ILE A 88 9.01 14.09 1.50
N ILE A 89 9.01 12.79 1.24
CA ILE A 89 8.06 12.13 0.36
C ILE A 89 7.16 11.21 1.19
N TYR A 90 5.88 11.53 1.23
CA TYR A 90 4.85 10.73 1.88
C TYR A 90 4.20 9.80 0.87
N VAL A 91 4.22 8.50 1.12
CA VAL A 91 3.58 7.50 0.25
C VAL A 91 2.31 7.02 0.92
N ASP A 92 1.14 7.43 0.39
CA ASP A 92 -0.18 7.09 0.97
C ASP A 92 -0.22 7.33 2.51
N PHE A 93 -0.91 6.47 3.28
CA PHE A 93 -0.94 6.45 4.75
C PHE A 93 -1.28 7.81 5.40
N PRO A 94 -2.39 8.46 5.00
CA PRO A 94 -2.65 9.86 5.33
C PRO A 94 -2.85 10.14 6.82
N GLY A 95 -3.22 9.14 7.61
CA GLY A 95 -3.44 9.28 9.05
C GLY A 95 -2.18 9.72 9.81
N PHE A 96 -1.05 9.16 9.47
CA PHE A 96 0.26 9.47 10.04
C PHE A 96 0.95 10.58 9.25
N ASN A 97 1.01 10.42 7.93
CA ASN A 97 1.76 11.29 7.02
C ASN A 97 1.29 12.75 7.08
N MET A 98 -0.02 13.02 7.12
CA MET A 98 -0.53 14.40 7.23
C MET A 98 -0.17 15.09 8.56
N ARG A 99 0.03 14.33 9.64
CA ARG A 99 0.48 14.90 10.93
C ARG A 99 1.95 15.30 10.88
N ILE A 100 2.78 14.46 10.24
CA ILE A 100 4.19 14.78 9.99
C ILE A 100 4.31 15.96 9.04
N ALA A 101 3.57 15.96 7.92
CA ALA A 101 3.60 17.03 6.91
C ALA A 101 3.23 18.40 7.50
N LYS A 102 2.19 18.45 8.35
CA LYS A 102 1.80 19.68 9.03
C LYS A 102 2.93 20.25 9.90
N TRP A 103 3.60 19.40 10.66
CA TRP A 103 4.73 19.81 11.48
C TRP A 103 5.96 20.15 10.61
N ALA A 104 6.29 19.34 9.61
CA ALA A 104 7.43 19.54 8.72
C ALA A 104 7.32 20.89 7.99
N LYS A 105 6.11 21.27 7.54
CA LYS A 105 5.87 22.58 6.92
C LYS A 105 6.15 23.73 7.88
N SER A 106 5.83 23.60 9.17
CA SER A 106 6.18 24.62 10.18
C SER A 106 7.68 24.72 10.46
N LYS A 107 8.48 23.79 9.96
CA LYS A 107 9.94 23.78 10.00
C LYS A 107 10.57 24.06 8.63
N ASN A 108 9.79 24.53 7.67
CA ASN A 108 10.19 24.89 6.32
C ASN A 108 10.71 23.72 5.46
N PHE A 109 10.41 22.47 5.80
CA PHE A 109 10.70 21.34 4.94
C PHE A 109 9.78 21.32 3.71
N ILE A 110 10.31 20.82 2.59
CA ILE A 110 9.57 20.58 1.34
C ILE A 110 8.83 19.26 1.48
N ASN A 111 7.51 19.28 1.28
CA ASN A 111 6.61 18.16 1.44
C ASN A 111 6.02 17.71 0.11
N HIS A 112 6.34 16.50 -0.35
CA HIS A 112 5.74 15.87 -1.51
C HIS A 112 4.83 14.72 -1.06
N PHE A 113 3.66 14.60 -1.67
CA PHE A 113 2.74 13.51 -1.35
C PHE A 113 2.50 12.67 -2.62
N TYR A 114 2.96 11.43 -2.59
CA TYR A 114 2.77 10.45 -3.64
C TYR A 114 1.69 9.46 -3.24
N ILE A 115 0.73 9.21 -4.13
CA ILE A 115 -0.51 8.46 -3.89
C ILE A 115 -1.39 9.23 -2.89
N SER A 116 -2.18 10.15 -3.45
CA SER A 116 -2.95 11.13 -2.68
C SER A 116 -3.91 10.49 -1.68
N PRO A 117 -4.21 11.16 -0.55
CA PRO A 117 -5.32 10.76 0.30
C PRO A 117 -6.63 10.76 -0.50
N GLN A 118 -7.41 9.69 -0.44
CA GLN A 118 -8.69 9.56 -1.14
C GLN A 118 -9.77 10.47 -0.53
N ILE A 119 -9.55 11.80 -0.55
CA ILE A 119 -10.47 12.76 0.05
C ILE A 119 -11.80 12.85 -0.68
N TRP A 120 -11.83 12.42 -1.94
CA TRP A 120 -13.03 12.30 -2.76
C TRP A 120 -14.00 11.23 -2.25
N ALA A 121 -13.51 10.23 -1.50
CA ALA A 121 -14.33 9.15 -0.99
C ALA A 121 -15.04 9.51 0.33
N TRP A 122 -14.42 10.26 1.24
CA TRP A 122 -14.99 10.41 2.58
C TRP A 122 -14.56 11.63 3.40
N LYS A 123 -13.56 12.40 3.02
CA LYS A 123 -13.05 13.51 3.85
C LYS A 123 -12.53 14.69 3.03
N GLU A 124 -13.40 15.27 2.19
CA GLU A 124 -13.06 16.40 1.32
C GLU A 124 -12.51 17.61 2.09
N SER A 125 -13.01 17.86 3.32
CA SER A 125 -12.52 18.95 4.16
C SER A 125 -11.01 18.97 4.42
N ARG A 126 -10.35 17.82 4.22
CA ARG A 126 -8.89 17.66 4.33
C ARG A 126 -8.12 18.49 3.30
N ILE A 127 -8.77 18.90 2.19
CA ILE A 127 -8.18 19.81 1.19
C ILE A 127 -7.64 21.10 1.79
N LYS A 128 -8.33 21.65 2.81
CA LYS A 128 -7.88 22.87 3.52
C LYS A 128 -6.50 22.71 4.17
N THR A 129 -6.21 21.52 4.67
CA THR A 129 -4.89 21.19 5.25
C THR A 129 -3.88 20.90 4.15
N ILE A 130 -4.25 20.09 3.16
CA ILE A 130 -3.38 19.73 2.03
C ILE A 130 -2.78 20.97 1.39
N ARG A 131 -3.60 21.95 1.02
CA ARG A 131 -3.16 23.22 0.42
C ARG A 131 -2.11 23.98 1.23
N LYS A 132 -2.16 23.86 2.55
CA LYS A 132 -1.27 24.59 3.45
C LYS A 132 0.07 23.89 3.66
N VAL A 133 0.09 22.55 3.54
CA VAL A 133 1.23 21.77 4.03
C VAL A 133 1.90 20.90 2.97
N ILE A 134 1.27 20.65 1.83
CA ILE A 134 1.84 19.86 0.74
C ILE A 134 2.24 20.78 -0.40
N ASP A 135 3.50 20.72 -0.78
CA ASP A 135 4.06 21.52 -1.87
C ASP A 135 3.74 20.94 -3.24
N GLN A 136 3.82 19.60 -3.37
CA GLN A 136 3.43 18.89 -4.59
C GLN A 136 2.69 17.61 -4.25
N MET A 137 1.58 17.37 -4.97
CA MET A 137 0.75 16.18 -4.85
C MET A 137 0.77 15.39 -6.15
N PHE A 138 1.12 14.12 -6.05
CA PHE A 138 1.14 13.18 -7.17
C PHE A 138 -0.01 12.20 -7.03
N VAL A 139 -0.95 12.24 -7.98
CA VAL A 139 -2.16 11.44 -7.99
C VAL A 139 -2.05 10.31 -9.01
N ILE A 140 -2.71 9.19 -8.74
CA ILE A 140 -2.56 7.96 -9.51
C ILE A 140 -3.82 7.57 -10.31
N LEU A 141 -4.98 8.13 -9.98
CA LEU A 141 -6.22 7.85 -10.69
C LEU A 141 -6.56 9.01 -11.65
N PRO A 142 -7.00 8.73 -12.90
CA PRO A 142 -7.21 9.76 -13.92
C PRO A 142 -8.18 10.86 -13.48
N PHE A 143 -9.26 10.51 -12.78
CA PHE A 143 -10.29 11.46 -12.37
C PHE A 143 -9.83 12.39 -11.22
N GLU A 144 -8.78 12.04 -10.48
CA GLU A 144 -8.30 12.84 -9.34
C GLU A 144 -7.82 14.21 -9.79
N LYS A 145 -7.21 14.31 -10.98
CA LYS A 145 -6.76 15.60 -11.53
C LYS A 145 -7.92 16.59 -11.66
N GLU A 146 -9.03 16.17 -12.25
CA GLU A 146 -10.22 17.02 -12.40
C GLU A 146 -10.91 17.26 -11.05
N TYR A 147 -10.91 16.28 -10.17
CA TYR A 147 -11.45 16.43 -8.83
C TYR A 147 -10.70 17.52 -8.03
N TYR A 148 -9.37 17.46 -7.97
CA TYR A 148 -8.57 18.46 -7.27
C TYR A 148 -8.63 19.84 -7.95
N LYS A 149 -8.72 19.90 -9.28
CA LYS A 149 -8.92 21.16 -10.03
C LYS A 149 -10.21 21.86 -9.62
N ARG A 150 -11.32 21.13 -9.45
CA ARG A 150 -12.58 21.69 -8.93
C ARG A 150 -12.41 22.28 -7.52
N LEU A 151 -11.55 21.70 -6.74
CA LEU A 151 -11.19 22.20 -5.42
C LEU A 151 -10.13 23.32 -5.48
N LYS A 152 -9.77 23.86 -6.65
CA LYS A 152 -8.74 24.88 -6.86
C LYS A 152 -7.38 24.50 -6.26
N TYR A 153 -6.96 23.26 -6.46
CA TYR A 153 -5.66 22.73 -6.05
C TYR A 153 -5.02 21.95 -7.19
N GLU A 154 -3.80 22.35 -7.56
CA GLU A 154 -3.07 21.72 -8.64
C GLU A 154 -2.41 20.43 -8.18
N VAL A 155 -2.49 19.38 -9.01
CA VAL A 155 -1.89 18.08 -8.75
C VAL A 155 -1.29 17.51 -10.03
N PHE A 156 -0.30 16.63 -9.88
CA PHE A 156 0.35 15.94 -10.99
C PHE A 156 -0.22 14.53 -11.13
N TYR A 157 -0.87 14.22 -12.22
CA TYR A 157 -1.29 12.86 -12.54
C TYR A 157 -0.10 12.10 -13.12
N VAL A 158 0.34 11.04 -12.44
CA VAL A 158 1.53 10.24 -12.77
C VAL A 158 1.21 8.82 -13.25
N GLY A 159 -0.06 8.47 -13.33
CA GLY A 159 -0.50 7.11 -13.64
C GLY A 159 -0.47 6.18 -12.43
N HIS A 160 -1.08 5.01 -12.59
CA HIS A 160 -1.16 4.03 -11.50
C HIS A 160 0.12 3.19 -11.44
N PRO A 161 0.84 3.13 -10.31
CA PRO A 161 2.13 2.45 -10.20
C PRO A 161 2.05 0.93 -10.41
N LEU A 162 0.88 0.30 -10.25
CA LEU A 162 0.68 -1.10 -10.57
C LEU A 162 0.90 -1.41 -12.06
N LEU A 163 0.68 -0.44 -12.96
CA LEU A 163 0.93 -0.62 -14.38
C LEU A 163 2.39 -0.95 -14.67
N ASP A 164 3.32 -0.36 -13.94
CA ASP A 164 4.75 -0.62 -14.09
C ASP A 164 5.12 -2.02 -13.58
N VAL A 165 4.49 -2.46 -12.48
CA VAL A 165 4.64 -3.82 -11.95
C VAL A 165 4.12 -4.86 -12.96
N LEU A 166 2.99 -4.56 -13.61
CA LEU A 166 2.36 -5.48 -14.57
C LEU A 166 3.14 -5.55 -15.90
N LYS A 167 3.61 -4.42 -16.44
CA LYS A 167 4.37 -4.35 -17.70
C LYS A 167 5.63 -5.22 -17.71
N ASN A 168 6.33 -5.27 -16.58
CA ASN A 168 7.54 -6.11 -16.46
C ASN A 168 7.26 -7.61 -16.64
N ASN A 169 6.00 -8.01 -16.62
CA ASN A 169 5.55 -9.39 -16.71
C ASN A 169 4.70 -9.70 -17.97
N GLU A 170 4.48 -8.73 -18.88
CA GLU A 170 3.53 -8.87 -20.02
C GLU A 170 4.01 -9.81 -21.16
N ARG A 171 5.25 -10.30 -21.14
CA ARG A 171 5.80 -11.09 -22.26
C ARG A 171 5.26 -12.51 -22.39
N GLN A 172 4.45 -13.01 -21.45
CA GLN A 172 3.86 -14.35 -21.53
C GLN A 172 2.35 -14.29 -21.76
N LYS A 173 1.87 -14.86 -22.86
CA LYS A 173 0.44 -15.15 -23.04
C LYS A 173 0.04 -16.32 -22.14
N TYR A 174 -0.78 -16.04 -21.13
CA TYR A 174 -1.32 -17.07 -20.26
C TYR A 174 -2.63 -17.61 -20.84
N LYS A 175 -2.76 -18.94 -20.92
CA LYS A 175 -4.05 -19.58 -21.17
C LYS A 175 -4.82 -19.58 -19.84
N ARG A 176 -6.06 -19.10 -19.85
CA ARG A 176 -6.94 -19.18 -18.68
C ARG A 176 -7.28 -20.63 -18.37
N GLU A 177 -7.18 -20.97 -17.11
CA GLU A 177 -7.45 -22.29 -16.55
C GLU A 177 -8.76 -22.26 -15.75
N LYS A 178 -9.34 -23.40 -15.43
CA LYS A 178 -10.48 -23.52 -14.51
C LYS A 178 -10.03 -23.21 -13.07
N LEU A 179 -9.52 -22.01 -12.85
CA LEU A 179 -9.06 -21.49 -11.57
C LEU A 179 -9.90 -20.30 -11.13
N ILE A 180 -10.19 -20.22 -9.83
CA ILE A 180 -10.79 -19.07 -9.18
C ILE A 180 -9.82 -18.58 -8.12
N ALA A 181 -9.29 -17.35 -8.29
CA ALA A 181 -8.42 -16.73 -7.32
C ALA A 181 -9.22 -16.15 -6.15
N LEU A 182 -8.75 -16.33 -4.93
CA LEU A 182 -9.33 -15.75 -3.72
C LEU A 182 -8.33 -14.77 -3.11
N LEU A 183 -8.70 -13.48 -3.08
CA LEU A 183 -7.93 -12.40 -2.49
C LEU A 183 -8.69 -11.81 -1.28
N PRO A 184 -8.61 -12.46 -0.11
CA PRO A 184 -9.46 -12.12 1.04
C PRO A 184 -9.02 -10.87 1.80
N GLY A 185 -8.01 -10.15 1.31
CA GLY A 185 -7.44 -8.96 1.95
C GLY A 185 -6.10 -9.24 2.65
N SER A 186 -5.55 -8.20 3.25
CA SER A 186 -4.24 -8.24 3.92
C SER A 186 -4.31 -8.12 5.44
N ARG A 187 -5.48 -7.78 6.01
CA ARG A 187 -5.69 -7.52 7.42
C ARG A 187 -6.42 -8.67 8.11
N ASP A 188 -6.10 -8.92 9.38
CA ASP A 188 -6.74 -10.00 10.16
C ASP A 188 -8.26 -9.90 10.17
N GLN A 189 -8.80 -8.69 10.36
CA GLN A 189 -10.25 -8.45 10.38
C GLN A 189 -10.91 -8.68 9.02
N GLU A 190 -10.23 -8.34 7.92
CA GLU A 190 -10.72 -8.60 6.57
C GLU A 190 -10.74 -10.11 6.31
N ILE A 191 -9.58 -10.75 6.46
CA ILE A 191 -9.43 -12.18 6.19
C ILE A 191 -10.39 -13.02 7.04
N SER A 192 -10.50 -12.74 8.33
CA SER A 192 -11.35 -13.50 9.23
C SER A 192 -12.85 -13.46 8.89
N LYS A 193 -13.31 -12.36 8.28
CA LYS A 193 -14.70 -12.18 7.89
C LYS A 193 -14.97 -12.62 6.45
N ILE A 194 -14.07 -12.28 5.54
CA ILE A 194 -14.32 -12.41 4.09
C ILE A 194 -13.90 -13.79 3.58
N LEU A 195 -12.78 -14.36 4.04
CA LEU A 195 -12.35 -15.67 3.56
C LEU A 195 -13.38 -16.79 3.85
N PRO A 196 -13.97 -16.91 5.04
CA PRO A 196 -15.03 -17.90 5.27
C PRO A 196 -16.20 -17.74 4.30
N LEU A 197 -16.58 -16.50 3.98
CA LEU A 197 -17.65 -16.21 3.01
C LEU A 197 -17.25 -16.62 1.60
N MET A 198 -16.03 -16.28 1.15
CA MET A 198 -15.51 -16.70 -0.16
C MET A 198 -15.49 -18.23 -0.28
N LEU A 199 -15.13 -18.94 0.77
CA LEU A 199 -15.09 -20.40 0.78
C LEU A 199 -16.46 -21.07 0.66
N THR A 200 -17.57 -20.38 0.95
CA THR A 200 -18.91 -20.94 0.73
C THR A 200 -19.24 -21.20 -0.73
N VAL A 201 -18.52 -20.51 -1.65
CA VAL A 201 -18.74 -20.64 -3.11
C VAL A 201 -18.16 -21.94 -3.64
N VAL A 202 -17.16 -22.53 -3.00
CA VAL A 202 -16.44 -23.73 -3.47
C VAL A 202 -17.36 -24.89 -3.80
N LYS A 203 -18.39 -25.13 -2.99
CA LYS A 203 -19.36 -26.21 -3.19
C LYS A 203 -20.17 -26.11 -4.49
N TYR A 204 -20.29 -24.92 -5.07
CA TYR A 204 -21.06 -24.67 -6.30
C TYR A 204 -20.24 -24.81 -7.58
N PHE A 205 -18.89 -24.77 -7.48
CA PHE A 205 -17.98 -24.79 -8.62
C PHE A 205 -16.98 -25.93 -8.49
N LYS A 206 -17.48 -27.16 -8.44
CA LYS A 206 -16.67 -28.37 -8.20
C LYS A 206 -15.58 -28.63 -9.27
N ASP A 207 -15.80 -28.16 -10.51
CA ASP A 207 -14.86 -28.31 -11.62
C ASP A 207 -13.73 -27.27 -11.61
N TYR A 208 -13.77 -26.32 -10.66
CA TYR A 208 -12.77 -25.28 -10.52
C TYR A 208 -11.86 -25.55 -9.33
N LYS A 209 -10.59 -25.23 -9.52
CA LYS A 209 -9.63 -25.15 -8.43
C LYS A 209 -9.66 -23.73 -7.85
N PHE A 210 -9.69 -23.63 -6.54
CA PHE A 210 -9.65 -22.36 -5.83
C PHE A 210 -8.27 -22.12 -5.26
N ILE A 211 -7.72 -20.93 -5.49
CA ILE A 211 -6.38 -20.58 -5.02
C ILE A 211 -6.46 -19.35 -4.14
N ILE A 212 -6.15 -19.53 -2.87
CA ILE A 212 -6.01 -18.42 -1.92
C ILE A 212 -4.63 -17.80 -2.14
N CYS A 213 -4.61 -16.55 -2.61
CA CYS A 213 -3.41 -15.76 -2.72
C CYS A 213 -3.11 -15.11 -1.36
N ALA A 214 -2.13 -15.65 -0.66
CA ALA A 214 -1.73 -15.14 0.64
C ALA A 214 -1.15 -13.72 0.53
N ALA A 215 -1.59 -12.82 1.40
CA ALA A 215 -1.00 -11.49 1.49
C ALA A 215 0.46 -11.57 1.98
N PRO A 216 1.37 -10.69 1.53
CA PRO A 216 2.79 -10.73 1.92
C PRO A 216 3.06 -10.66 3.42
N SER A 217 2.09 -10.14 4.19
CA SER A 217 2.17 -10.03 5.65
C SER A 217 1.71 -11.29 6.41
N LYS A 218 1.27 -12.35 5.69
CA LYS A 218 0.67 -13.56 6.29
C LYS A 218 1.29 -14.82 5.71
N THR A 219 1.41 -15.85 6.55
CA THR A 219 1.91 -17.17 6.17
C THR A 219 0.78 -18.09 5.71
N LYS A 220 1.11 -19.12 4.95
CA LYS A 220 0.19 -20.19 4.55
C LYS A 220 -0.59 -20.76 5.74
N LEU A 221 0.11 -21.05 6.84
CA LEU A 221 -0.47 -21.60 8.09
C LEU A 221 -1.60 -20.70 8.65
N TYR A 222 -1.51 -19.38 8.45
CA TYR A 222 -2.55 -18.45 8.88
C TYR A 222 -3.90 -18.71 8.18
N TYR A 223 -3.87 -19.13 6.92
CA TYR A 223 -5.09 -19.38 6.12
C TYR A 223 -5.63 -20.80 6.33
N GLU A 224 -4.80 -21.78 6.63
CA GLU A 224 -5.20 -23.19 6.80
C GLU A 224 -6.29 -23.37 7.84
N LYS A 225 -6.27 -22.57 8.91
CA LYS A 225 -7.31 -22.61 9.97
C LYS A 225 -8.73 -22.30 9.47
N TYR A 226 -8.87 -21.68 8.30
CA TYR A 226 -10.18 -21.37 7.72
C TYR A 226 -10.68 -22.46 6.77
N ILE A 227 -9.82 -23.38 6.35
CA ILE A 227 -10.12 -24.41 5.37
C ILE A 227 -10.70 -25.61 6.11
N LYS A 228 -11.96 -25.95 5.84
CA LYS A 228 -12.58 -27.17 6.35
C LYS A 228 -12.04 -28.37 5.61
N LYS A 229 -11.90 -29.53 6.28
CA LYS A 229 -11.43 -30.80 5.68
C LYS A 229 -12.24 -31.20 4.42
N SER A 230 -13.52 -30.86 4.34
CA SER A 230 -14.39 -31.16 3.20
C SER A 230 -14.06 -30.40 1.90
N TYR A 231 -13.17 -29.41 1.95
CA TYR A 231 -12.77 -28.59 0.79
C TYR A 231 -11.30 -28.73 0.42
N CYS A 232 -10.53 -29.58 1.13
CA CYS A 232 -9.08 -29.64 1.00
C CYS A 232 -8.60 -29.97 -0.42
N ASP A 233 -9.33 -30.78 -1.18
CA ASP A 233 -8.90 -31.25 -2.50
C ASP A 233 -8.99 -30.15 -3.58
N ASN A 234 -9.87 -29.17 -3.40
CA ASN A 234 -10.11 -28.12 -4.39
C ASN A 234 -9.49 -26.77 -4.03
N ILE A 235 -8.83 -26.65 -2.85
CA ILE A 235 -8.28 -25.39 -2.38
C ILE A 235 -6.77 -25.51 -2.22
N GLU A 236 -6.07 -24.56 -2.81
CA GLU A 236 -4.63 -24.37 -2.62
C GLU A 236 -4.32 -22.99 -2.05
N ILE A 237 -3.24 -22.88 -1.26
CA ILE A 237 -2.76 -21.60 -0.75
C ILE A 237 -1.38 -21.35 -1.37
N VAL A 238 -1.21 -20.18 -1.98
CA VAL A 238 0.06 -19.75 -2.57
C VAL A 238 0.55 -18.44 -1.96
N GLU A 239 1.86 -18.33 -1.82
CA GLU A 239 2.53 -17.12 -1.32
C GLU A 239 3.31 -16.48 -2.47
N ASN A 240 3.32 -15.13 -2.53
CA ASN A 240 4.10 -14.34 -3.49
C ASN A 240 3.85 -14.65 -4.98
N GLN A 241 2.68 -15.20 -5.33
CA GLN A 241 2.32 -15.57 -6.70
C GLN A 241 1.02 -14.94 -7.20
N THR A 242 0.50 -13.95 -6.53
CA THR A 242 -0.81 -13.33 -6.80
C THR A 242 -0.99 -13.01 -8.28
N TYR A 243 -0.06 -12.29 -8.89
CA TYR A 243 -0.17 -11.87 -10.30
C TYR A 243 -0.16 -13.07 -11.28
N ASN A 244 0.65 -14.09 -11.00
CA ASN A 244 0.69 -15.30 -11.84
C ASN A 244 -0.63 -16.07 -11.76
N ILE A 245 -1.21 -16.15 -10.57
CA ILE A 245 -2.50 -16.83 -10.36
C ILE A 245 -3.62 -16.03 -11.02
N LEU A 246 -3.69 -14.72 -10.83
CA LEU A 246 -4.71 -13.87 -11.46
C LEU A 246 -4.71 -13.98 -12.98
N ARG A 247 -3.54 -14.04 -13.60
CA ARG A 247 -3.40 -14.18 -15.05
C ARG A 247 -3.93 -15.51 -15.59
N LYS A 248 -3.79 -16.59 -14.83
CA LYS A 248 -4.27 -17.93 -15.19
C LYS A 248 -5.74 -18.15 -14.82
N SER A 249 -6.26 -17.40 -13.87
CA SER A 249 -7.62 -17.60 -13.34
C SER A 249 -8.70 -17.19 -14.34
N SER A 250 -9.79 -17.97 -14.37
CA SER A 250 -11.00 -17.62 -15.11
C SER A 250 -11.80 -16.52 -14.39
N ALA A 251 -11.73 -16.47 -13.06
CA ALA A 251 -12.41 -15.50 -12.22
C ALA A 251 -11.61 -15.24 -10.93
N ALA A 252 -11.92 -14.14 -10.24
CA ALA A 252 -11.38 -13.85 -8.93
C ALA A 252 -12.47 -13.32 -7.99
N LEU A 253 -12.41 -13.72 -6.72
CA LEU A 253 -13.15 -13.09 -5.62
C LEU A 253 -12.18 -12.20 -4.85
N VAL A 254 -12.46 -10.91 -4.79
CA VAL A 254 -11.53 -9.91 -4.29
C VAL A 254 -12.20 -9.08 -3.19
N THR A 255 -11.50 -8.90 -2.07
CA THR A 255 -11.90 -7.93 -1.05
C THR A 255 -11.70 -6.51 -1.57
N SER A 256 -12.66 -5.63 -1.30
CA SER A 256 -12.56 -4.21 -1.66
C SER A 256 -11.28 -3.58 -1.08
N GLY A 257 -10.51 -2.90 -1.92
CA GLY A 257 -9.23 -2.27 -1.57
C GLY A 257 -8.29 -2.23 -2.77
N THR A 258 -7.00 -2.10 -2.54
CA THR A 258 -5.95 -2.05 -3.57
C THR A 258 -5.98 -3.30 -4.49
N ALA A 259 -6.28 -4.47 -3.92
CA ALA A 259 -6.36 -5.72 -4.67
C ALA A 259 -7.43 -5.73 -5.79
N THR A 260 -8.43 -4.83 -5.74
CA THR A 260 -9.41 -4.70 -6.84
C THR A 260 -8.82 -4.06 -8.09
N LEU A 261 -7.66 -3.44 -7.99
CA LEU A 261 -6.95 -2.80 -9.10
C LEU A 261 -5.88 -3.72 -9.71
N GLU A 262 -5.57 -4.83 -9.05
CA GLU A 262 -4.66 -5.88 -9.52
C GLU A 262 -5.34 -6.81 -10.52
#